data_27d9ad48c7f6cce56ad8c84d2b5dabed
#
_entry.id   27d9ad48c7f6cce56ad8c84d2b5dabed
#
_cell.length_a   1.000
_cell.length_b   1.000
_cell.length_c   1.000
_cell.angle_alpha   90.00
_cell.angle_beta   90.00
_cell.angle_gamma   90.00
#
_symmetry.space_group_name_H-M   'P 1'
#
loop_
_entity.id
_entity.type
_entity.pdbx_description
1 polymer ?
#
loop_
_entity_poly.entity_id
_entity_poly.type
_entity_poly.pdbx_seq_one_letter_code
_entity_poly.pdbx_strand_id
1 'polypeptide(L)'
;MLCGVPNHGIFAWDDGLGNEFNGRGPFLRALNEGESEVTPGTAFLTLRSDNIDKYAQEDGRFLGKPGTPTGVTANGPALNGASNLALGAVDHRETAFHPRAFREIYKFIAGREPDRVAILPETQVRLSGLVTGTPGGVQTNRPVAGASVEVYRVSADTGERAGGPVHSSQTAADGRWGPAQVDPSWYLEIVLTSAGSPTTHFYRSPFPRSSDVVHLRAARPLGPADAGAGSVILMSRPRGYFGLPRDVVLLYGKEPADVKPGVPTDSTSTLRLPAAEVGCPVTALFNEERIVARAWPASENRIAVAELTT
;
A
#
# COMPACT_ATOMS: atom_id res chain seq x y z
N MET A 1 10.40 10.84 -13.34
CA MET A 1 10.18 9.36 -13.41
C MET A 1 8.70 9.09 -13.32
N LEU A 2 8.21 8.14 -14.09
CA LEU A 2 6.81 7.76 -14.21
C LEU A 2 6.70 6.25 -13.99
N CYS A 3 6.05 5.83 -12.91
CA CYS A 3 5.91 4.42 -12.52
C CYS A 3 4.45 4.00 -12.67
N GLY A 4 4.16 3.07 -13.59
CA GLY A 4 2.80 2.60 -13.87
C GLY A 4 1.86 3.69 -14.40
N VAL A 5 2.39 4.71 -15.09
CA VAL A 5 1.60 5.85 -15.59
C VAL A 5 1.14 5.57 -17.03
N PRO A 6 -0.19 5.68 -17.32
CA PRO A 6 -0.73 5.54 -18.66
C PRO A 6 -0.57 6.86 -19.44
N ASN A 7 0.62 7.12 -19.97
CA ASN A 7 0.97 8.38 -20.62
C ASN A 7 0.07 8.74 -21.82
N HIS A 8 -0.56 7.74 -22.47
CA HIS A 8 -1.49 7.94 -23.58
C HIS A 8 -2.97 7.77 -23.17
N GLY A 9 -3.23 7.78 -21.85
CA GLY A 9 -4.57 7.69 -21.27
C GLY A 9 -4.99 6.28 -20.87
N ILE A 10 -6.04 6.23 -20.05
CA ILE A 10 -6.66 4.98 -19.55
C ILE A 10 -7.97 4.64 -20.27
N PHE A 11 -8.44 5.53 -21.13
CA PHE A 11 -9.60 5.35 -21.98
C PHE A 11 -9.23 5.68 -23.43
N ALA A 12 -9.74 4.91 -24.35
CA ALA A 12 -9.56 5.15 -25.79
C ALA A 12 -10.91 5.13 -26.50
N TRP A 13 -11.95 5.76 -25.91
CA TRP A 13 -13.32 5.76 -26.38
C TRP A 13 -13.73 7.08 -27.00
N ASP A 14 -14.76 7.06 -27.84
CA ASP A 14 -15.29 8.26 -28.47
C ASP A 14 -16.24 9.05 -27.55
N ASP A 15 -16.77 8.41 -26.48
CA ASP A 15 -17.52 9.09 -25.45
C ASP A 15 -16.56 9.55 -24.32
N GLY A 16 -16.91 10.64 -23.64
CA GLY A 16 -16.10 11.18 -22.54
C GLY A 16 -14.80 11.86 -22.98
N LEU A 17 -14.76 12.44 -24.16
CA LEU A 17 -13.58 13.14 -24.71
C LEU A 17 -13.12 14.33 -23.85
N GLY A 18 -13.97 14.89 -22.99
CA GLY A 18 -13.61 15.93 -22.04
C GLY A 18 -12.87 15.41 -20.79
N ASN A 19 -12.77 14.10 -20.61
CA ASN A 19 -12.01 13.52 -19.52
C ASN A 19 -10.51 13.55 -19.84
N GLU A 20 -9.71 14.13 -18.96
CA GLU A 20 -8.25 14.27 -19.12
C GLU A 20 -7.51 12.92 -19.21
N PHE A 21 -8.12 11.83 -18.75
CA PHE A 21 -7.56 10.47 -18.89
C PHE A 21 -7.97 9.77 -20.19
N ASN A 22 -8.77 10.41 -21.04
CA ASN A 22 -9.15 9.82 -22.33
C ASN A 22 -8.09 10.09 -23.39
N GLY A 23 -7.42 9.04 -23.86
CA GLY A 23 -6.35 9.14 -24.87
C GLY A 23 -6.80 9.70 -26.23
N ARG A 24 -8.13 9.70 -26.52
CA ARG A 24 -8.70 10.36 -27.69
C ARG A 24 -9.16 11.79 -27.42
N GLY A 25 -9.11 12.22 -26.15
CA GLY A 25 -9.50 13.56 -25.74
C GLY A 25 -8.48 14.64 -26.14
N PRO A 26 -8.92 15.90 -26.22
CA PRO A 26 -8.06 17.00 -26.68
C PRO A 26 -6.86 17.23 -25.74
N PHE A 27 -7.02 16.99 -24.43
CA PHE A 27 -5.95 17.19 -23.47
C PHE A 27 -4.74 16.28 -23.74
N LEU A 28 -4.93 14.95 -23.79
CA LEU A 28 -3.82 14.03 -24.04
C LEU A 28 -3.30 14.08 -25.46
N ARG A 29 -4.14 14.39 -26.43
CA ARG A 29 -3.67 14.64 -27.79
C ARG A 29 -2.70 15.83 -27.83
N ALA A 30 -3.06 16.96 -27.24
CA ALA A 30 -2.20 18.12 -27.18
C ALA A 30 -0.92 17.87 -26.35
N LEU A 31 -1.02 17.07 -25.27
CA LEU A 31 0.14 16.72 -24.43
C LEU A 31 1.14 15.83 -25.18
N ASN A 32 0.65 14.93 -26.03
CA ASN A 32 1.46 13.95 -26.76
C ASN A 32 1.64 14.35 -28.25
N GLU A 33 1.41 15.62 -28.60
CA GLU A 33 1.59 16.12 -29.95
C GLU A 33 3.08 16.41 -30.22
N GLY A 34 3.58 16.03 -31.40
CA GLY A 34 4.91 16.33 -31.87
C GLY A 34 5.83 15.12 -32.03
N GLU A 35 7.08 15.38 -32.37
CA GLU A 35 8.11 14.35 -32.57
C GLU A 35 8.62 13.77 -31.24
N SER A 36 8.43 14.48 -30.13
CA SER A 36 8.81 14.09 -28.78
C SER A 36 7.68 14.39 -27.82
N GLU A 37 7.32 13.42 -26.99
CA GLU A 37 6.26 13.52 -25.98
C GLU A 37 6.79 13.93 -24.60
N VAL A 38 8.08 14.33 -24.55
CA VAL A 38 8.77 14.77 -23.32
C VAL A 38 9.28 16.18 -23.46
N THR A 39 9.33 16.91 -22.35
CA THR A 39 9.84 18.27 -22.31
C THR A 39 11.31 18.32 -22.69
N PRO A 40 11.74 19.13 -23.67
CA PRO A 40 13.13 19.28 -24.06
C PRO A 40 14.02 19.66 -22.87
N GLY A 41 15.22 19.07 -22.82
CA GLY A 41 16.20 19.31 -21.77
C GLY A 41 15.93 18.58 -20.45
N THR A 42 14.84 17.81 -20.36
CA THR A 42 14.52 16.99 -19.18
C THR A 42 14.60 15.52 -19.55
N ALA A 43 15.36 14.73 -18.79
CA ALA A 43 15.39 13.29 -18.97
C ALA A 43 14.16 12.64 -18.31
N PHE A 44 13.55 11.71 -19.02
CA PHE A 44 12.38 10.95 -18.55
C PHE A 44 12.69 9.45 -18.47
N LEU A 45 12.25 8.83 -17.38
CA LEU A 45 12.22 7.37 -17.22
C LEU A 45 10.78 6.94 -16.98
N THR A 46 10.30 5.98 -17.76
CA THR A 46 9.04 5.28 -17.49
C THR A 46 9.31 3.84 -17.08
N LEU A 47 8.67 3.40 -16.01
CA LEU A 47 8.66 2.01 -15.56
C LEU A 47 7.23 1.49 -15.69
N ARG A 48 7.05 0.40 -16.43
CA ARG A 48 5.77 -0.30 -16.54
C ARG A 48 5.93 -1.76 -16.16
N SER A 49 4.85 -2.37 -15.77
CA SER A 49 4.76 -3.80 -15.53
C SER A 49 4.56 -4.57 -16.84
N ASP A 50 4.43 -5.86 -16.68
CA ASP A 50 3.94 -6.77 -17.71
C ASP A 50 2.42 -7.01 -17.55
N ASN A 51 1.94 -8.16 -17.99
CA ASN A 51 0.52 -8.55 -17.98
C ASN A 51 -0.10 -8.78 -16.60
N ILE A 52 0.64 -8.67 -15.50
CA ILE A 52 0.10 -8.78 -14.15
C ILE A 52 -0.33 -7.44 -13.53
N ASP A 53 -0.07 -6.33 -14.21
CA ASP A 53 -0.65 -5.04 -13.80
C ASP A 53 -2.17 -5.06 -14.04
N LYS A 54 -2.95 -4.92 -12.96
CA LYS A 54 -4.42 -4.94 -13.07
C LYS A 54 -5.00 -3.83 -13.94
N TYR A 55 -4.30 -2.73 -14.09
CA TYR A 55 -4.75 -1.60 -14.90
C TYR A 55 -4.30 -1.71 -16.37
N ALA A 56 -3.44 -2.66 -16.70
CA ALA A 56 -2.93 -2.90 -18.05
C ALA A 56 -3.49 -4.19 -18.67
N GLN A 57 -4.76 -4.48 -18.42
CA GLN A 57 -5.46 -5.63 -19.01
C GLN A 57 -6.15 -5.25 -20.30
N GLU A 58 -5.97 -6.07 -21.35
CA GLU A 58 -6.49 -5.80 -22.70
C GLU A 58 -8.01 -5.60 -22.74
N ASP A 59 -8.75 -6.34 -21.90
CA ASP A 59 -10.20 -6.27 -21.82
C ASP A 59 -10.74 -5.17 -20.89
N GLY A 60 -9.86 -4.38 -20.29
CA GLY A 60 -10.24 -3.28 -19.40
C GLY A 60 -10.99 -3.69 -18.13
N ARG A 61 -10.94 -4.99 -17.73
CA ARG A 61 -11.76 -5.56 -16.64
C ARG A 61 -11.63 -4.88 -15.30
N PHE A 62 -10.50 -4.23 -15.03
CA PHE A 62 -10.24 -3.55 -13.76
C PHE A 62 -10.16 -2.04 -13.90
N LEU A 63 -10.40 -1.51 -15.10
CA LEU A 63 -10.31 -0.10 -15.40
C LEU A 63 -11.29 0.27 -16.52
N GLY A 64 -12.13 1.26 -16.27
CA GLY A 64 -13.11 1.71 -17.26
C GLY A 64 -14.34 0.80 -17.36
N LYS A 65 -14.74 0.45 -18.57
CA LYS A 65 -15.92 -0.40 -18.85
C LYS A 65 -15.45 -1.84 -19.05
N PRO A 66 -15.83 -2.81 -18.20
CA PRO A 66 -15.45 -4.22 -18.38
C PRO A 66 -15.79 -4.74 -19.78
N GLY A 67 -14.85 -5.46 -20.40
CA GLY A 67 -14.98 -5.97 -21.76
C GLY A 67 -14.73 -4.93 -22.87
N THR A 68 -14.37 -3.69 -22.50
CA THR A 68 -14.01 -2.65 -23.45
C THR A 68 -12.52 -2.33 -23.35
N PRO A 69 -11.72 -2.52 -24.42
CA PRO A 69 -10.30 -2.19 -24.41
C PRO A 69 -10.04 -0.75 -24.01
N THR A 70 -9.10 -0.54 -23.09
CA THR A 70 -8.71 0.79 -22.62
C THR A 70 -7.57 1.40 -23.44
N GLY A 71 -6.86 0.58 -24.23
CA GLY A 71 -5.60 0.95 -24.85
C GLY A 71 -4.36 0.84 -23.94
N VAL A 72 -4.58 0.60 -22.63
CA VAL A 72 -3.50 0.40 -21.66
C VAL A 72 -3.18 -1.10 -21.57
N THR A 73 -2.02 -1.48 -22.07
CA THR A 73 -1.54 -2.87 -22.04
C THR A 73 -0.06 -2.91 -21.76
N ALA A 74 0.45 -4.09 -21.41
CA ALA A 74 1.89 -4.31 -21.22
C ALA A 74 2.72 -3.93 -22.47
N ASN A 75 2.12 -4.08 -23.66
CA ASN A 75 2.72 -3.79 -24.95
C ASN A 75 2.19 -2.47 -25.58
N GLY A 76 1.51 -1.65 -24.78
CA GLY A 76 1.00 -0.34 -25.25
C GLY A 76 2.14 0.61 -25.67
N PRO A 77 1.82 1.72 -26.34
CA PRO A 77 2.82 2.63 -26.84
C PRO A 77 3.76 3.13 -25.75
N ALA A 78 5.04 3.25 -26.08
CA ALA A 78 6.04 3.86 -25.22
C ALA A 78 5.91 5.38 -25.26
N LEU A 79 6.33 6.06 -24.19
CA LEU A 79 6.44 7.53 -24.20
C LEU A 79 7.63 7.92 -25.09
N ASN A 80 7.35 8.60 -26.20
CA ASN A 80 8.40 8.95 -27.16
C ASN A 80 9.34 10.01 -26.61
N GLY A 81 10.65 9.76 -26.69
CA GLY A 81 11.69 10.61 -26.12
C GLY A 81 12.09 10.25 -24.69
N ALA A 82 11.43 9.27 -24.04
CA ALA A 82 11.80 8.78 -22.73
C ALA A 82 12.62 7.49 -22.78
N SER A 83 13.33 7.19 -21.69
CA SER A 83 13.82 5.84 -21.42
C SER A 83 12.64 4.99 -20.93
N ASN A 84 12.24 3.97 -21.71
CA ASN A 84 11.08 3.13 -21.40
C ASN A 84 11.53 1.73 -20.99
N LEU A 85 11.19 1.29 -19.76
CA LEU A 85 11.56 0.00 -19.23
C LEU A 85 10.32 -0.79 -18.77
N ALA A 86 10.27 -2.07 -19.07
CA ALA A 86 9.31 -3.01 -18.56
C ALA A 86 9.94 -3.87 -17.46
N LEU A 87 9.27 -3.98 -16.32
CA LEU A 87 9.64 -4.84 -15.20
C LEU A 87 8.68 -6.03 -15.18
N GLY A 88 9.17 -7.21 -15.56
CA GLY A 88 8.34 -8.43 -15.53
C GLY A 88 8.03 -8.89 -14.12
N ALA A 89 6.88 -9.53 -13.93
CA ALA A 89 6.43 -10.13 -12.68
C ALA A 89 6.37 -9.15 -11.48
N VAL A 90 6.03 -7.88 -11.73
CA VAL A 90 5.71 -6.88 -10.71
C VAL A 90 4.29 -6.39 -10.92
N ASP A 91 3.54 -6.12 -9.86
CA ASP A 91 2.22 -5.52 -9.99
C ASP A 91 2.30 -4.00 -10.20
N HIS A 92 1.14 -3.35 -10.35
CA HIS A 92 1.09 -1.91 -10.60
C HIS A 92 1.83 -1.06 -9.56
N ARG A 93 1.68 -1.35 -8.26
CA ARG A 93 2.35 -0.61 -7.19
C ARG A 93 3.82 -0.96 -7.09
N GLU A 94 4.16 -2.19 -7.34
CA GLU A 94 5.54 -2.68 -7.34
C GLU A 94 6.40 -2.01 -8.41
N THR A 95 5.82 -1.43 -9.46
CA THR A 95 6.56 -0.58 -10.41
C THR A 95 7.29 0.58 -9.74
N ALA A 96 6.85 1.01 -8.55
CA ALA A 96 7.49 2.07 -7.77
C ALA A 96 8.23 1.54 -6.52
N PHE A 97 7.81 0.40 -5.95
CA PHE A 97 8.28 -0.05 -4.64
C PHE A 97 9.15 -1.31 -4.65
N HIS A 98 9.17 -2.05 -5.76
CA HIS A 98 9.97 -3.27 -5.86
C HIS A 98 11.48 -2.96 -5.91
N PRO A 99 12.36 -3.78 -5.31
CA PRO A 99 13.82 -3.59 -5.37
C PRO A 99 14.40 -3.44 -6.78
N ARG A 100 13.82 -4.12 -7.79
CA ARG A 100 14.20 -3.93 -9.20
C ARG A 100 13.84 -2.54 -9.72
N ALA A 101 12.69 -2.00 -9.35
CA ALA A 101 12.31 -0.62 -9.69
C ALA A 101 13.29 0.38 -9.05
N PHE A 102 13.64 0.19 -7.78
CA PHE A 102 14.65 1.00 -7.11
C PHE A 102 15.99 1.02 -7.86
N ARG A 103 16.46 -0.14 -8.33
CA ARG A 103 17.73 -0.24 -9.10
C ARG A 103 17.69 0.63 -10.35
N GLU A 104 16.63 0.52 -11.15
CA GLU A 104 16.51 1.27 -12.41
C GLU A 104 16.33 2.77 -12.14
N ILE A 105 15.57 3.14 -11.11
CA ILE A 105 15.39 4.52 -10.67
C ILE A 105 16.73 5.11 -10.22
N TYR A 106 17.47 4.39 -9.38
CA TYR A 106 18.78 4.84 -8.89
C TYR A 106 19.78 5.03 -10.05
N LYS A 107 19.85 4.05 -10.94
CA LYS A 107 20.70 4.09 -12.13
C LYS A 107 20.38 5.29 -13.02
N PHE A 108 19.09 5.56 -13.23
CA PHE A 108 18.66 6.72 -14.01
C PHE A 108 19.06 8.06 -13.37
N ILE A 109 18.91 8.18 -12.05
CA ILE A 109 19.24 9.44 -11.33
C ILE A 109 20.74 9.61 -11.16
N ALA A 110 21.44 8.54 -10.75
CA ALA A 110 22.84 8.61 -10.36
C ALA A 110 23.82 8.32 -11.52
N GLY A 111 23.33 7.87 -12.67
CA GLY A 111 24.17 7.46 -13.82
C GLY A 111 24.98 6.17 -13.59
N ARG A 112 24.74 5.46 -12.49
CA ARG A 112 25.44 4.21 -12.14
C ARG A 112 24.52 3.26 -11.36
N GLU A 113 24.87 1.97 -11.34
CA GLU A 113 24.17 1.01 -10.50
C GLU A 113 24.33 1.36 -9.01
N PRO A 114 23.32 1.05 -8.17
CA PRO A 114 23.48 1.17 -6.73
C PRO A 114 24.50 0.15 -6.23
N ASP A 115 25.34 0.53 -5.28
CA ASP A 115 26.32 -0.37 -4.67
C ASP A 115 25.64 -1.54 -3.95
N ARG A 116 24.40 -1.32 -3.53
CA ARG A 116 23.54 -2.34 -2.89
C ARG A 116 22.07 -1.98 -3.02
N VAL A 117 21.22 -3.00 -3.01
CA VAL A 117 19.76 -2.87 -2.94
C VAL A 117 19.25 -3.23 -1.54
N ALA A 118 19.96 -4.11 -0.84
CA ALA A 118 19.61 -4.51 0.52
C ALA A 118 19.65 -3.31 1.50
N ILE A 119 18.63 -3.21 2.34
CA ILE A 119 18.54 -2.19 3.38
C ILE A 119 19.48 -2.57 4.51
N LEU A 120 20.40 -1.68 4.88
CA LEU A 120 21.23 -1.85 6.08
C LEU A 120 20.48 -1.29 7.30
N PRO A 121 20.31 -2.08 8.35
CA PRO A 121 19.71 -1.60 9.57
C PRO A 121 20.52 -0.47 10.22
N GLU A 122 19.80 0.50 10.80
CA GLU A 122 20.36 1.47 11.74
C GLU A 122 20.49 0.84 13.12
N THR A 123 21.30 1.42 13.98
CA THR A 123 21.43 0.98 15.39
C THR A 123 20.28 1.47 16.26
N GLN A 124 19.67 2.57 15.87
CA GLN A 124 18.47 3.16 16.47
C GLN A 124 17.57 3.70 15.36
N VAL A 125 16.30 3.43 15.45
CA VAL A 125 15.30 3.83 14.47
C VAL A 125 14.37 4.88 15.08
N ARG A 126 14.08 5.92 14.29
CA ARG A 126 13.11 6.98 14.62
C ARG A 126 11.96 6.90 13.64
N LEU A 127 10.74 6.77 14.18
CA LEU A 127 9.51 6.67 13.38
C LEU A 127 8.61 7.87 13.60
N SER A 128 8.17 8.48 12.54
CA SER A 128 7.19 9.57 12.54
C SER A 128 6.34 9.53 11.27
N GLY A 129 5.26 10.30 11.26
CA GLY A 129 4.40 10.37 10.10
C GLY A 129 3.18 11.27 10.31
N LEU A 130 2.15 11.03 9.52
CA LEU A 130 0.88 11.74 9.58
C LEU A 130 -0.24 10.80 10.00
N VAL A 131 -1.18 11.31 10.79
CA VAL A 131 -2.51 10.73 10.94
C VAL A 131 -3.44 11.44 9.99
N THR A 132 -4.08 10.68 9.11
CA THR A 132 -5.04 11.20 8.13
C THR A 132 -6.42 10.57 8.32
N GLY A 133 -7.46 11.26 7.90
CA GLY A 133 -8.83 10.88 8.18
C GLY A 133 -9.63 10.40 6.97
N THR A 134 -10.82 9.88 7.28
CA THR A 134 -11.82 9.41 6.32
C THR A 134 -13.15 10.15 6.47
N PRO A 135 -13.19 11.49 6.32
CA PRO A 135 -14.43 12.25 6.48
C PRO A 135 -15.50 11.75 5.50
N GLY A 136 -16.69 11.46 6.03
CA GLY A 136 -17.80 10.91 5.22
C GLY A 136 -17.49 9.53 4.60
N GLY A 137 -16.56 8.75 5.17
CA GLY A 137 -16.15 7.44 4.65
C GLY A 137 -15.17 7.51 3.48
N VAL A 138 -14.79 8.70 3.01
CA VAL A 138 -13.85 8.90 1.91
C VAL A 138 -12.43 9.09 2.46
N GLN A 139 -11.49 8.31 1.99
CA GLN A 139 -10.09 8.45 2.36
C GLN A 139 -9.52 9.77 1.83
N THR A 140 -8.87 10.54 2.71
CA THR A 140 -8.26 11.82 2.36
C THR A 140 -6.84 11.92 2.91
N ASN A 141 -6.08 12.90 2.42
CA ASN A 141 -4.80 13.30 3.01
C ASN A 141 -4.96 14.44 4.04
N ARG A 142 -6.20 14.72 4.48
CA ARG A 142 -6.44 15.75 5.50
C ARG A 142 -5.92 15.25 6.85
N PRO A 143 -5.09 16.07 7.52
CA PRO A 143 -4.58 15.73 8.84
C PRO A 143 -5.71 15.64 9.88
N VAL A 144 -5.52 14.76 10.86
CA VAL A 144 -6.41 14.61 12.01
C VAL A 144 -5.70 15.14 13.25
N ALA A 145 -6.23 16.22 13.83
CA ALA A 145 -5.78 16.75 15.11
C ALA A 145 -6.39 15.99 16.29
N GLY A 146 -5.64 15.90 17.40
CA GLY A 146 -6.12 15.28 18.66
C GLY A 146 -6.23 13.77 18.62
N ALA A 147 -5.72 13.11 17.57
CA ALA A 147 -5.61 11.65 17.55
C ALA A 147 -4.51 11.20 18.50
N SER A 148 -4.77 10.16 19.31
CA SER A 148 -3.77 9.52 20.15
C SER A 148 -3.03 8.45 19.36
N VAL A 149 -1.69 8.46 19.44
CA VAL A 149 -0.81 7.43 18.86
C VAL A 149 0.08 6.88 19.96
N GLU A 150 -0.02 5.58 20.19
CA GLU A 150 0.82 4.84 21.12
C GLU A 150 1.60 3.76 20.39
N VAL A 151 2.86 3.56 20.72
CA VAL A 151 3.72 2.54 20.11
C VAL A 151 4.14 1.56 21.18
N TYR A 152 3.93 0.28 20.94
CA TYR A 152 4.31 -0.82 21.83
C TYR A 152 5.27 -1.76 21.11
N ARG A 153 6.27 -2.26 21.85
CA ARG A 153 6.99 -3.47 21.46
C ARG A 153 6.07 -4.66 21.68
N VAL A 154 6.05 -5.60 20.70
CA VAL A 154 5.28 -6.84 20.80
C VAL A 154 6.15 -8.07 20.54
N SER A 155 5.68 -9.21 21.03
CA SER A 155 6.27 -10.52 20.73
C SER A 155 6.06 -10.87 19.25
N ALA A 156 7.11 -11.30 18.58
CA ALA A 156 7.06 -11.78 17.20
C ALA A 156 6.18 -13.05 17.04
N ASP A 157 6.03 -13.83 18.12
CA ASP A 157 5.33 -15.11 18.08
C ASP A 157 3.87 -15.02 18.51
N THR A 158 3.54 -14.09 19.42
CA THR A 158 2.20 -14.01 19.99
C THR A 158 1.50 -12.69 19.77
N GLY A 159 2.19 -11.65 19.28
CA GLY A 159 1.65 -10.29 19.15
C GLY A 159 1.35 -9.61 20.50
N GLU A 160 1.75 -10.21 21.63
CA GLU A 160 1.54 -9.64 22.96
C GLU A 160 2.50 -8.50 23.26
N ARG A 161 2.00 -7.49 23.96
CA ARG A 161 2.82 -6.35 24.38
C ARG A 161 3.86 -6.75 25.40
N ALA A 162 5.10 -6.32 25.20
CA ALA A 162 6.21 -6.53 26.11
C ALA A 162 6.36 -5.32 27.07
N GLY A 163 5.29 -4.95 27.77
CA GLY A 163 5.27 -3.83 28.71
C GLY A 163 4.39 -2.65 28.24
N GLY A 164 4.62 -1.47 28.83
CA GLY A 164 3.93 -0.23 28.49
C GLY A 164 4.34 0.35 27.13
N PRO A 165 3.69 1.45 26.69
CA PRO A 165 4.05 2.09 25.44
C PRO A 165 5.47 2.69 25.52
N VAL A 166 6.25 2.48 24.45
CA VAL A 166 7.56 3.10 24.28
C VAL A 166 7.45 4.53 23.74
N HIS A 167 6.29 4.88 23.22
CA HIS A 167 5.93 6.23 22.77
C HIS A 167 4.44 6.45 22.94
N SER A 168 4.07 7.68 23.34
CA SER A 168 2.68 8.15 23.38
C SER A 168 2.65 9.63 23.03
N SER A 169 1.77 9.99 22.11
CA SER A 169 1.58 11.38 21.68
C SER A 169 0.15 11.64 21.21
N GLN A 170 -0.24 12.90 21.20
CA GLN A 170 -1.43 13.37 20.49
C GLN A 170 -1.01 14.22 19.30
N THR A 171 -1.70 14.07 18.19
CA THR A 171 -1.41 14.84 16.98
C THR A 171 -1.84 16.29 17.15
N ALA A 172 -1.01 17.21 16.66
CA ALA A 172 -1.36 18.62 16.53
C ALA A 172 -2.23 18.86 15.27
N ALA A 173 -2.50 20.13 14.96
CA ALA A 173 -3.35 20.52 13.82
C ALA A 173 -2.82 20.03 12.46
N ASP A 174 -1.51 19.78 12.33
CA ASP A 174 -0.88 19.24 11.14
C ASP A 174 -0.95 17.70 11.04
N GLY A 175 -1.56 17.03 12.04
CA GLY A 175 -1.72 15.58 12.09
C GLY A 175 -0.44 14.80 12.33
N ARG A 176 0.69 15.44 12.64
CA ARG A 176 1.97 14.76 12.85
C ARG A 176 2.01 14.01 14.17
N TRP A 177 2.65 12.84 14.14
CA TRP A 177 2.96 12.03 15.31
C TRP A 177 4.43 11.62 15.32
N GLY A 178 4.94 11.26 16.49
CA GLY A 178 6.34 10.89 16.68
C GLY A 178 7.23 12.10 16.98
N PRO A 179 8.57 11.95 16.99
CA PRO A 179 9.28 10.71 16.67
C PRO A 179 9.24 9.68 17.82
N ALA A 180 8.90 8.45 17.51
CA ALA A 180 9.08 7.31 18.39
C ALA A 180 10.48 6.70 18.17
N GLN A 181 11.23 6.44 19.25
CA GLN A 181 12.52 5.74 19.17
C GLN A 181 12.28 4.25 19.41
N VAL A 182 12.76 3.41 18.50
CA VAL A 182 12.59 1.96 18.56
C VAL A 182 13.87 1.24 18.14
N ASP A 183 14.01 -0.01 18.58
CA ASP A 183 15.08 -0.87 18.11
C ASP A 183 14.72 -1.46 16.74
N PRO A 184 15.67 -1.56 15.79
CA PRO A 184 15.43 -2.07 14.45
C PRO A 184 14.99 -3.55 14.37
N SER A 185 15.07 -4.29 15.49
CA SER A 185 14.63 -5.69 15.59
C SER A 185 13.23 -5.87 16.19
N TRP A 186 12.60 -4.80 16.68
CA TRP A 186 11.31 -4.92 17.36
C TRP A 186 10.15 -5.03 16.40
N TYR A 187 9.31 -6.03 16.65
CA TYR A 187 7.93 -6.02 16.14
C TYR A 187 7.12 -5.01 16.94
N LEU A 188 6.29 -4.27 16.26
CA LEU A 188 5.56 -3.14 16.84
C LEU A 188 4.05 -3.29 16.71
N GLU A 189 3.34 -2.82 17.73
CA GLU A 189 1.94 -2.45 17.63
C GLU A 189 1.85 -0.93 17.74
N ILE A 190 1.27 -0.28 16.72
CA ILE A 190 0.98 1.15 16.73
C ILE A 190 -0.53 1.29 16.89
N VAL A 191 -0.96 1.88 18.00
CA VAL A 191 -2.39 2.07 18.31
C VAL A 191 -2.79 3.47 17.94
N LEU A 192 -3.76 3.59 17.07
CA LEU A 192 -4.37 4.85 16.68
C LEU A 192 -5.78 4.94 17.24
N THR A 193 -6.03 5.94 18.07
CA THR A 193 -7.37 6.30 18.54
C THR A 193 -7.73 7.70 18.07
N SER A 194 -8.83 7.81 17.33
CA SER A 194 -9.36 9.10 16.89
C SER A 194 -10.88 9.13 16.97
N ALA A 195 -11.44 10.30 17.20
CA ALA A 195 -12.88 10.48 17.34
C ALA A 195 -13.62 9.99 16.08
N GLY A 196 -14.72 9.26 16.28
CA GLY A 196 -15.58 8.77 15.20
C GLY A 196 -15.03 7.60 14.37
N SER A 197 -13.88 7.04 14.76
CA SER A 197 -13.26 5.90 14.08
C SER A 197 -13.03 4.75 15.07
N PRO A 198 -12.92 3.51 14.58
CA PRO A 198 -12.45 2.41 15.42
C PRO A 198 -11.04 2.64 15.92
N THR A 199 -10.76 2.24 17.17
CA THR A 199 -9.38 2.12 17.61
C THR A 199 -8.67 1.09 16.75
N THR A 200 -7.64 1.52 16.03
CA THR A 200 -6.94 0.68 15.06
C THR A 200 -5.58 0.28 15.59
N HIS A 201 -5.33 -1.01 15.65
CA HIS A 201 -4.12 -1.65 16.14
C HIS A 201 -3.28 -2.12 14.95
N PHE A 202 -2.29 -1.32 14.53
CA PHE A 202 -1.38 -1.67 13.43
C PHE A 202 -0.23 -2.52 13.94
N TYR A 203 -0.17 -3.77 13.52
CA TYR A 203 0.96 -4.65 13.76
C TYR A 203 1.94 -4.58 12.59
N ARG A 204 3.21 -4.40 12.89
CA ARG A 204 4.27 -4.19 11.91
C ARG A 204 5.47 -5.09 12.18
N SER A 205 6.05 -5.60 11.12
CA SER A 205 7.41 -6.14 11.13
C SER A 205 8.44 -5.07 11.51
N PRO A 206 9.66 -5.44 11.91
CA PRO A 206 10.69 -4.51 12.31
C PRO A 206 11.00 -3.46 11.24
N PHE A 207 11.23 -2.23 11.67
CA PHE A 207 11.70 -1.16 10.80
C PHE A 207 13.23 -1.14 10.83
N PRO A 208 13.91 -1.51 9.73
CA PRO A 208 15.36 -1.52 9.74
C PRO A 208 15.97 -0.11 9.71
N ARG A 209 15.20 0.90 9.32
CA ARG A 209 15.64 2.30 9.19
C ARG A 209 14.60 3.28 9.66
N SER A 210 15.07 4.46 10.06
CA SER A 210 14.22 5.61 10.38
C SER A 210 13.31 5.99 9.21
N SER A 211 12.09 6.45 9.54
CA SER A 211 11.07 6.82 8.57
C SER A 211 10.21 7.96 9.08
N ASP A 212 10.03 8.98 8.26
CA ASP A 212 9.13 10.13 8.50
C ASP A 212 7.76 9.96 7.79
N VAL A 213 7.56 8.82 7.14
CA VAL A 213 6.38 8.53 6.32
C VAL A 213 5.59 7.33 6.82
N VAL A 214 5.65 7.05 8.13
CA VAL A 214 4.76 6.06 8.78
C VAL A 214 3.39 6.69 8.96
N HIS A 215 2.63 6.72 7.85
CA HIS A 215 1.30 7.34 7.84
C HIS A 215 0.26 6.37 8.41
N LEU A 216 -0.57 6.90 9.31
CA LEU A 216 -1.62 6.14 9.99
C LEU A 216 -2.98 6.67 9.53
N ARG A 217 -3.87 5.75 9.22
CA ARG A 217 -5.27 6.04 8.94
C ARG A 217 -6.12 5.00 9.65
N ALA A 218 -7.03 5.47 10.49
CA ALA A 218 -7.95 4.58 11.19
C ALA A 218 -8.66 3.65 10.20
N ALA A 219 -8.89 2.41 10.61
CA ALA A 219 -9.66 1.45 9.84
C ALA A 219 -11.07 1.99 9.56
N ARG A 220 -11.71 1.46 8.53
CA ARG A 220 -13.11 1.77 8.28
C ARG A 220 -13.98 1.41 9.48
N PRO A 221 -15.08 2.12 9.72
CA PRO A 221 -16.05 1.70 10.71
C PRO A 221 -16.54 0.27 10.46
N LEU A 222 -16.82 -0.45 11.54
CA LEU A 222 -17.47 -1.76 11.47
C LEU A 222 -18.84 -1.61 10.81
N GLY A 223 -19.15 -2.48 9.88
CA GLY A 223 -20.39 -2.42 9.09
C GLY A 223 -21.21 -3.70 9.19
N PRO A 224 -22.33 -3.79 8.44
CA PRO A 224 -23.19 -4.98 8.45
C PRO A 224 -22.47 -6.28 8.15
N ALA A 225 -21.43 -6.26 7.31
CA ALA A 225 -20.61 -7.43 7.01
C ALA A 225 -19.81 -7.95 8.21
N ASP A 226 -19.59 -7.09 9.22
CA ASP A 226 -18.84 -7.42 10.44
C ASP A 226 -19.77 -7.78 11.61
N ALA A 227 -21.09 -7.77 11.36
CA ALA A 227 -22.09 -8.10 12.39
C ALA A 227 -21.89 -9.53 12.91
N GLY A 228 -21.83 -9.67 14.25
CA GLY A 228 -21.60 -10.95 14.90
C GLY A 228 -20.13 -11.40 14.95
N ALA A 229 -19.20 -10.70 14.33
CA ALA A 229 -17.78 -10.97 14.50
C ALA A 229 -17.33 -10.60 15.93
N GLY A 230 -16.62 -11.51 16.59
CA GLY A 230 -15.94 -11.22 17.85
C GLY A 230 -14.71 -10.35 17.64
N SER A 231 -14.00 -10.54 16.54
CA SER A 231 -12.85 -9.71 16.12
C SER A 231 -12.79 -9.54 14.61
N VAL A 232 -12.27 -8.40 14.16
CA VAL A 232 -12.00 -8.11 12.74
C VAL A 232 -10.53 -7.80 12.57
N ILE A 233 -9.87 -8.55 11.69
CA ILE A 233 -8.45 -8.43 11.39
C ILE A 233 -8.28 -8.17 9.91
N LEU A 234 -7.53 -7.13 9.57
CA LEU A 234 -7.13 -6.81 8.20
C LEU A 234 -5.67 -7.22 7.99
N MET A 235 -5.38 -7.89 6.88
CA MET A 235 -4.04 -8.02 6.36
C MET A 235 -3.90 -7.05 5.21
N SER A 236 -2.95 -6.12 5.29
CA SER A 236 -2.80 -5.02 4.33
C SER A 236 -1.41 -4.99 3.72
N ARG A 237 -1.33 -4.82 2.39
CA ARG A 237 -0.10 -4.66 1.62
C ARG A 237 -0.11 -3.34 0.86
N PRO A 238 0.29 -2.21 1.48
CA PRO A 238 0.18 -0.88 0.86
C PRO A 238 1.04 -0.69 -0.39
N ARG A 239 2.14 -1.43 -0.51
CA ARG A 239 3.14 -1.29 -1.58
C ARG A 239 2.97 -2.27 -2.75
N GLY A 240 1.94 -3.12 -2.70
CA GLY A 240 1.66 -4.09 -3.75
C GLY A 240 0.27 -4.70 -3.61
N TYR A 241 0.01 -5.70 -4.42
CA TYR A 241 -1.20 -6.52 -4.39
C TYR A 241 -0.86 -7.98 -4.07
N PHE A 242 -1.79 -8.70 -3.49
CA PHE A 242 -1.67 -10.14 -3.30
C PHE A 242 -1.87 -10.87 -4.64
N GLY A 243 -0.89 -11.65 -5.06
CA GLY A 243 -0.89 -12.34 -6.36
C GLY A 243 -0.76 -13.84 -6.22
N LEU A 244 -1.88 -14.58 -6.22
CA LEU A 244 -1.85 -16.03 -6.25
C LEU A 244 -1.77 -16.57 -7.70
N PRO A 245 -0.93 -17.61 -7.99
CA PRO A 245 -0.03 -18.33 -7.08
C PRO A 245 1.40 -17.75 -7.04
N ARG A 246 1.62 -16.52 -7.53
CA ARG A 246 2.94 -15.88 -7.53
C ARG A 246 3.50 -15.76 -6.12
N ASP A 247 2.63 -15.38 -5.18
CA ASP A 247 2.95 -15.10 -3.79
C ASP A 247 2.43 -16.19 -2.86
N VAL A 248 3.09 -16.37 -1.72
CA VAL A 248 2.55 -17.09 -0.58
C VAL A 248 1.77 -16.12 0.29
N VAL A 249 0.46 -16.28 0.38
CA VAL A 249 -0.45 -15.39 1.12
C VAL A 249 -1.24 -16.22 2.11
N LEU A 250 -0.97 -16.08 3.41
CA LEU A 250 -1.71 -16.78 4.45
C LEU A 250 -2.19 -15.80 5.52
N LEU A 251 -3.47 -15.92 5.88
CA LEU A 251 -4.05 -15.23 7.02
C LEU A 251 -4.69 -16.28 7.94
N TYR A 252 -4.21 -16.32 9.19
CA TYR A 252 -4.60 -17.33 10.17
C TYR A 252 -4.38 -18.76 9.64
N GLY A 253 -3.24 -18.98 8.97
CA GLY A 253 -2.80 -20.28 8.45
C GLY A 253 -3.51 -20.78 7.18
N LYS A 254 -4.32 -19.94 6.52
CA LYS A 254 -5.07 -20.30 5.31
C LYS A 254 -4.91 -19.21 4.24
N GLU A 255 -4.98 -19.62 2.97
CA GLU A 255 -5.15 -18.67 1.88
C GLU A 255 -6.47 -17.90 2.06
N PRO A 256 -6.44 -16.55 2.04
CA PRO A 256 -7.64 -15.76 2.22
C PRO A 256 -8.63 -15.95 1.07
N ALA A 257 -9.89 -16.22 1.38
CA ALA A 257 -10.93 -16.48 0.37
C ALA A 257 -11.28 -15.27 -0.51
N ASP A 258 -10.96 -14.07 -0.04
CA ASP A 258 -11.15 -12.80 -0.76
C ASP A 258 -9.97 -12.44 -1.68
N VAL A 259 -8.83 -13.14 -1.60
CA VAL A 259 -7.72 -13.03 -2.55
C VAL A 259 -7.88 -14.06 -3.66
N LYS A 260 -8.04 -13.61 -4.89
CA LYS A 260 -8.31 -14.49 -6.04
C LYS A 260 -7.04 -14.80 -6.83
N PRO A 261 -6.90 -16.04 -7.36
CA PRO A 261 -5.83 -16.36 -8.31
C PRO A 261 -5.93 -15.55 -9.59
N GLY A 262 -4.77 -15.29 -10.20
CA GLY A 262 -4.66 -14.57 -11.47
C GLY A 262 -4.02 -13.20 -11.32
N VAL A 263 -4.56 -12.19 -12.03
CA VAL A 263 -4.03 -10.82 -11.96
C VAL A 263 -4.22 -10.28 -10.55
N PRO A 264 -3.15 -9.79 -9.89
CA PRO A 264 -3.23 -9.24 -8.53
C PRO A 264 -4.12 -8.00 -8.47
N THR A 265 -5.19 -8.05 -7.66
CA THR A 265 -6.17 -6.97 -7.58
C THR A 265 -6.33 -6.40 -6.18
N ASP A 266 -6.13 -7.22 -5.16
CA ASP A 266 -6.46 -6.91 -3.78
C ASP A 266 -5.19 -6.67 -2.96
N SER A 267 -5.16 -5.56 -2.24
CA SER A 267 -4.08 -5.20 -1.32
C SER A 267 -4.50 -5.30 0.15
N THR A 268 -5.71 -5.77 0.40
CA THR A 268 -6.26 -5.95 1.74
C THR A 268 -7.13 -7.18 1.74
N SER A 269 -6.97 -8.02 2.77
CA SER A 269 -7.83 -9.16 3.07
C SER A 269 -8.43 -9.01 4.46
N THR A 270 -9.64 -9.51 4.67
CA THR A 270 -10.38 -9.37 5.93
C THR A 270 -10.73 -10.72 6.53
N LEU A 271 -10.24 -10.96 7.75
CA LEU A 271 -10.60 -12.10 8.58
C LEU A 271 -11.60 -11.66 9.67
N ARG A 272 -12.64 -12.46 9.86
CA ARG A 272 -13.62 -12.31 10.94
C ARG A 272 -13.59 -13.53 11.82
N LEU A 273 -13.34 -13.34 13.10
CA LEU A 273 -13.25 -14.41 14.08
C LEU A 273 -14.47 -14.40 15.01
N PRO A 274 -14.92 -15.56 15.50
CA PRO A 274 -15.98 -15.64 16.50
C PRO A 274 -15.53 -15.08 17.85
N ALA A 275 -16.48 -14.82 18.75
CA ALA A 275 -16.22 -14.26 20.09
C ALA A 275 -15.27 -15.13 20.92
N ALA A 276 -15.31 -16.45 20.75
CA ALA A 276 -14.44 -17.38 21.47
C ALA A 276 -12.94 -17.23 21.11
N GLU A 277 -12.62 -16.59 20.01
CA GLU A 277 -11.24 -16.39 19.54
C GLU A 277 -10.72 -14.95 19.80
N VAL A 278 -11.49 -14.12 20.50
CA VAL A 278 -11.02 -12.82 20.95
C VAL A 278 -9.80 -13.02 21.85
N GLY A 279 -8.75 -12.22 21.62
CA GLY A 279 -7.48 -12.33 22.33
C GLY A 279 -6.50 -13.35 21.75
N CYS A 280 -6.90 -14.19 20.77
CA CYS A 280 -5.96 -15.12 20.14
C CYS A 280 -4.93 -14.41 19.24
N PRO A 281 -3.73 -15.01 19.07
CA PRO A 281 -2.77 -14.56 18.06
C PRO A 281 -3.25 -14.92 16.67
N VAL A 282 -3.10 -13.99 15.73
CA VAL A 282 -3.46 -14.16 14.32
C VAL A 282 -2.24 -13.89 13.46
N THR A 283 -1.73 -14.93 12.79
CA THR A 283 -0.58 -14.79 11.89
C THR A 283 -1.04 -14.32 10.51
N ALA A 284 -0.40 -13.28 10.02
CA ALA A 284 -0.40 -12.85 8.64
C ALA A 284 0.97 -13.16 8.03
N LEU A 285 1.01 -13.86 6.90
CA LEU A 285 2.21 -14.23 6.16
C LEU A 285 2.08 -13.79 4.71
N PHE A 286 3.07 -13.07 4.24
CA PHE A 286 3.23 -12.74 2.83
C PHE A 286 4.68 -13.05 2.42
N ASN A 287 4.85 -14.07 1.60
CA ASN A 287 6.15 -14.61 1.25
C ASN A 287 6.98 -14.88 2.52
N GLU A 288 8.04 -14.13 2.77
CA GLU A 288 8.91 -14.29 3.94
C GLU A 288 8.52 -13.37 5.11
N GLU A 289 7.65 -12.37 4.87
CA GLU A 289 7.24 -11.44 5.92
C GLU A 289 6.12 -12.02 6.76
N ARG A 290 6.39 -12.21 8.07
CA ARG A 290 5.44 -12.74 9.05
C ARG A 290 5.14 -11.69 10.11
N ILE A 291 3.86 -11.43 10.34
CA ILE A 291 3.36 -10.55 11.40
C ILE A 291 2.35 -11.34 12.23
N VAL A 292 2.40 -11.19 13.55
CA VAL A 292 1.38 -11.74 14.45
C VAL A 292 0.62 -10.60 15.10
N ALA A 293 -0.66 -10.50 14.79
CA ALA A 293 -1.59 -9.57 15.41
C ALA A 293 -2.37 -10.25 16.55
N ARG A 294 -3.02 -9.44 17.40
CA ARG A 294 -3.98 -9.92 18.40
C ARG A 294 -5.40 -9.67 17.90
N ALA A 295 -6.28 -10.61 18.17
CA ALA A 295 -7.71 -10.50 17.88
C ALA A 295 -8.39 -9.58 18.90
N TRP A 296 -8.46 -8.28 18.62
CA TRP A 296 -9.11 -7.29 19.49
C TRP A 296 -10.64 -7.36 19.40
N PRO A 297 -11.39 -7.12 20.51
CA PRO A 297 -12.83 -7.25 20.50
C PRO A 297 -13.51 -6.19 19.62
N ALA A 298 -14.26 -6.64 18.61
CA ALA A 298 -15.06 -5.78 17.74
C ALA A 298 -16.17 -5.06 18.52
N SER A 299 -16.70 -5.65 19.60
CA SER A 299 -17.69 -5.04 20.50
C SER A 299 -17.18 -3.77 21.19
N GLU A 300 -15.86 -3.60 21.31
CA GLU A 300 -15.21 -2.40 21.84
C GLU A 300 -14.81 -1.41 20.72
N ASN A 301 -15.33 -1.60 19.51
CA ASN A 301 -14.99 -0.80 18.33
C ASN A 301 -13.49 -0.80 18.05
N ARG A 302 -12.85 -1.99 18.09
CA ARG A 302 -11.42 -2.21 17.83
C ARG A 302 -11.22 -3.07 16.59
N ILE A 303 -10.21 -2.73 15.81
CA ILE A 303 -9.81 -3.47 14.59
C ILE A 303 -8.29 -3.66 14.61
N ALA A 304 -7.84 -4.87 14.31
CA ALA A 304 -6.42 -5.14 14.08
C ALA A 304 -6.06 -5.04 12.60
N VAL A 305 -4.87 -4.55 12.32
CA VAL A 305 -4.30 -4.47 10.96
C VAL A 305 -2.89 -5.06 11.00
N ALA A 306 -2.68 -6.19 10.36
CA ALA A 306 -1.33 -6.66 10.04
C ALA A 306 -0.87 -5.97 8.75
N GLU A 307 -0.05 -4.93 8.87
CA GLU A 307 0.38 -4.12 7.73
C GLU A 307 1.78 -4.50 7.29
N LEU A 308 1.85 -5.12 6.12
CA LEU A 308 3.08 -5.60 5.49
C LEU A 308 3.92 -4.46 4.93
N THR A 309 5.24 -4.68 4.89
CA THR A 309 6.23 -3.71 4.40
C THR A 309 6.73 -4.02 3.00
N THR A 310 6.57 -5.29 2.55
CA THR A 310 7.01 -5.80 1.23
C THR A 310 5.94 -5.71 0.15
#